data_6d3424883aa690294e6fd35d6fed7074
#
_entry.id   6d3424883aa690294e6fd35d6fed7074
#
_cell.length_a   1.000
_cell.length_b   1.000
_cell.length_c   1.000
_cell.angle_alpha   90.00
_cell.angle_beta   90.00
_cell.angle_gamma   90.00
#
_symmetry.space_group_name_H-M   'P 1'
#
loop_
_entity.id
_entity.type
_entity.pdbx_description
1 polymer ?
#
loop_
_entity_poly.entity_id
_entity_poly.type
_entity_poly.pdbx_seq_one_letter_code
_entity_poly.pdbx_strand_id
1 'polypeptide(L)'
;MTGYLRRCLVLLSGAVAGLQGQASLSERVLVVYNSNMPDSLAVARHYMAQRKIPEANRCKISTSSADSLKQDEYETRVKAPVRKCIEALGKQKILYIVFSYQTPYDVIMGDRTFALDSFAADLWDEYATSRPGNEMGAHPYFGEAQSQGNAYGPFVSLQAYREQPRSANLYSVWRLDAANPDLAKGLVDKAIYAETHGLSGKGCFDLQFGSVDSLPDQGSSSGDWDLHQSAEMARRSGFEVIEDGTQAEFGTAPAPLRCDGAALYAGWYSLGHYNDAFTWNPGAIGLHLDSASAQNPRGGPNWAANAVMKGITITSGAASEPYLEGLAHPDQVFLYLFQGANAGDALLRSTRWLKWMILNIGDPLYRPFPNGAPRNPSAPVGSILALIPQTAIGGDTASGVAAIGNAAPEGGTVVSLSSSRPEVASVPKSVTIPARSNSARFPIITHPVNEDGVAVQISIQSGEIRRSNTMVLYTCMQPLTLSVQKTVGGSAVVGSVVLARAASGEGAVLKISSAKPSLASVPPEVKVPAGSSRATFPISTRTTSTNATAEITVSLGGCTRTAALTVIP
;
A
#
# COMPACT_ATOMS: atom_id res chain seq x y z
N MET A 1 32.13 19.59 71.75
CA MET A 1 32.80 20.15 70.61
C MET A 1 31.88 20.05 69.42
N THR A 2 31.43 21.18 68.99
CA THR A 2 30.36 21.50 68.03
C THR A 2 30.76 21.24 66.57
N GLY A 3 29.99 20.51 65.83
CA GLY A 3 30.14 20.31 64.40
C GLY A 3 28.84 20.64 63.65
N TYR A 4 28.83 21.70 62.86
CA TYR A 4 27.73 22.28 62.12
C TYR A 4 27.29 21.42 60.95
N LEU A 5 26.03 20.98 60.93
CA LEU A 5 25.32 20.47 59.72
C LEU A 5 24.81 21.66 58.89
N ARG A 6 25.39 21.89 57.74
CA ARG A 6 24.82 22.74 56.70
C ARG A 6 23.84 21.92 55.86
N ARG A 7 22.56 22.24 55.95
CA ARG A 7 21.53 21.79 55.02
C ARG A 7 21.62 22.59 53.72
N CYS A 8 21.95 21.90 52.61
CA CYS A 8 21.73 22.44 51.26
C CYS A 8 20.25 22.26 50.89
N LEU A 9 19.53 23.39 50.80
CA LEU A 9 18.19 23.43 50.20
C LEU A 9 18.41 23.45 48.67
N VAL A 10 18.07 22.32 48.02
CA VAL A 10 17.96 22.30 46.54
C VAL A 10 16.55 22.75 46.19
N LEU A 11 16.45 23.97 45.67
CA LEU A 11 15.23 24.47 45.03
C LEU A 11 15.03 23.70 43.70
N LEU A 12 14.14 22.72 43.71
CA LEU A 12 13.56 22.16 42.50
C LEU A 12 12.60 23.20 41.90
N SER A 13 13.10 23.99 40.95
CA SER A 13 12.26 24.74 40.03
C SER A 13 11.61 23.73 39.05
N GLY A 14 10.46 23.23 39.42
CA GLY A 14 9.61 22.45 38.52
C GLY A 14 9.17 23.32 37.36
N ALA A 15 9.76 23.14 36.20
CA ALA A 15 9.19 23.60 34.93
C ALA A 15 7.87 22.83 34.73
N VAL A 16 6.76 23.49 34.99
CA VAL A 16 5.44 23.07 34.49
C VAL A 16 5.49 23.24 32.97
N ALA A 17 5.99 22.23 32.27
CA ALA A 17 5.73 22.10 30.85
C ALA A 17 4.22 21.91 30.72
N GLY A 18 3.56 22.92 30.15
CA GLY A 18 2.15 22.88 29.89
C GLY A 18 1.81 21.61 29.12
N LEU A 19 1.06 20.73 29.73
CA LEU A 19 0.27 19.70 29.06
C LEU A 19 -0.69 20.44 28.12
N GLN A 20 -0.25 20.75 26.90
CA GLN A 20 -1.18 20.97 25.80
C GLN A 20 -1.86 19.62 25.61
N GLY A 21 -3.11 19.52 26.07
CA GLY A 21 -3.92 18.33 25.95
C GLY A 21 -3.94 17.89 24.49
N GLN A 22 -3.44 16.69 24.25
CA GLN A 22 -3.49 16.09 22.92
C GLN A 22 -4.95 16.09 22.47
N ALA A 23 -5.26 16.76 21.35
CA ALA A 23 -6.63 16.85 20.83
C ALA A 23 -7.22 15.45 20.68
N SER A 24 -8.44 15.26 21.16
CA SER A 24 -9.11 13.96 21.05
C SER A 24 -9.28 13.59 19.57
N LEU A 25 -9.29 12.31 19.23
CA LEU A 25 -9.50 11.88 17.84
C LEU A 25 -10.82 12.41 17.26
N SER A 26 -11.83 12.66 18.09
CA SER A 26 -13.09 13.27 17.69
C SER A 26 -12.91 14.68 17.10
N GLU A 27 -11.93 15.45 17.58
CA GLU A 27 -11.61 16.78 17.04
C GLU A 27 -10.86 16.71 15.71
N ARG A 28 -10.39 15.52 15.34
CA ARG A 28 -9.60 15.26 14.13
C ARG A 28 -10.44 14.77 12.94
N VAL A 29 -11.77 14.69 13.11
CA VAL A 29 -12.71 14.21 12.09
C VAL A 29 -13.40 15.40 11.44
N LEU A 30 -13.43 15.42 10.09
CA LEU A 30 -14.33 16.27 9.31
C LEU A 30 -15.52 15.45 8.85
N VAL A 31 -16.74 15.86 9.16
CA VAL A 31 -17.96 15.19 8.72
C VAL A 31 -18.57 15.95 7.55
N VAL A 32 -18.61 15.34 6.37
CA VAL A 32 -19.09 15.96 5.13
C VAL A 32 -20.50 15.46 4.84
N TYR A 33 -21.45 16.37 4.66
CA TYR A 33 -22.83 16.02 4.33
C TYR A 33 -23.32 16.74 3.08
N ASN A 34 -24.21 16.09 2.33
CA ASN A 34 -24.88 16.68 1.18
C ASN A 34 -26.13 17.46 1.63
N SER A 35 -26.11 18.77 1.50
CA SER A 35 -27.22 19.63 1.96
C SER A 35 -28.53 19.46 1.16
N ASN A 36 -28.45 18.87 -0.01
CA ASN A 36 -29.62 18.58 -0.84
C ASN A 36 -30.35 17.31 -0.39
N MET A 37 -29.74 16.54 0.53
CA MET A 37 -30.26 15.28 1.06
C MET A 37 -30.52 15.42 2.57
N PRO A 38 -31.77 15.51 3.02
CA PRO A 38 -32.09 15.66 4.45
C PRO A 38 -31.51 14.55 5.34
N ASP A 39 -31.55 13.30 4.86
CA ASP A 39 -31.03 12.15 5.59
C ASP A 39 -29.50 12.18 5.73
N SER A 40 -28.79 12.80 4.77
CA SER A 40 -27.35 13.03 4.89
C SER A 40 -27.00 13.86 6.12
N LEU A 41 -27.74 14.92 6.36
CA LEU A 41 -27.57 15.75 7.56
C LEU A 41 -27.97 14.99 8.82
N ALA A 42 -29.02 14.18 8.78
CA ALA A 42 -29.49 13.40 9.92
C ALA A 42 -28.44 12.37 10.38
N VAL A 43 -27.85 11.64 9.43
CA VAL A 43 -26.76 10.67 9.72
C VAL A 43 -25.51 11.41 10.20
N ALA A 44 -25.14 12.53 9.58
CA ALA A 44 -24.00 13.34 10.02
C ALA A 44 -24.14 13.79 11.48
N ARG A 45 -25.32 14.33 11.85
CA ARG A 45 -25.60 14.75 13.22
C ARG A 45 -25.58 13.60 14.23
N HIS A 46 -26.13 12.45 13.85
CA HIS A 46 -26.07 11.25 14.68
C HIS A 46 -24.62 10.87 14.98
N TYR A 47 -23.79 10.76 13.95
CA TYR A 47 -22.37 10.44 14.10
C TYR A 47 -21.63 11.44 14.98
N MET A 48 -21.82 12.74 14.72
CA MET A 48 -21.18 13.80 15.49
C MET A 48 -21.60 13.77 16.97
N ALA A 49 -22.87 13.51 17.25
CA ALA A 49 -23.36 13.39 18.62
C ALA A 49 -22.77 12.17 19.34
N GLN A 50 -22.78 11.00 18.70
CA GLN A 50 -22.28 9.76 19.26
C GLN A 50 -20.77 9.81 19.54
N ARG A 51 -19.99 10.39 18.63
CA ARG A 51 -18.52 10.50 18.74
C ARG A 51 -18.06 11.82 19.39
N LYS A 52 -18.97 12.68 19.81
CA LYS A 52 -18.67 14.01 20.39
C LYS A 52 -17.78 14.87 19.46
N ILE A 53 -18.04 14.80 18.16
CA ILE A 53 -17.32 15.58 17.15
C ILE A 53 -17.82 17.03 17.22
N PRO A 54 -16.91 18.05 17.30
CA PRO A 54 -17.31 19.45 17.37
C PRO A 54 -18.15 19.90 16.17
N GLU A 55 -19.14 20.74 16.41
CA GLU A 55 -20.02 21.28 15.35
C GLU A 55 -19.22 22.03 14.25
N ALA A 56 -18.11 22.67 14.63
CA ALA A 56 -17.21 23.33 13.69
C ALA A 56 -16.60 22.36 12.64
N ASN A 57 -16.55 21.06 12.94
CA ASN A 57 -16.02 20.03 12.06
C ASN A 57 -17.07 19.48 11.07
N ARG A 58 -18.26 20.11 10.99
CA ARG A 58 -19.28 19.77 10.00
C ARG A 58 -19.07 20.56 8.71
N CYS A 59 -18.88 19.87 7.61
CA CYS A 59 -18.65 20.45 6.28
C CYS A 59 -19.85 20.21 5.37
N LYS A 60 -20.33 21.27 4.76
CA LYS A 60 -21.46 21.23 3.82
C LYS A 60 -20.95 21.13 2.40
N ILE A 61 -21.45 20.16 1.65
CA ILE A 61 -21.38 20.13 0.18
C ILE A 61 -22.80 20.24 -0.40
N SER A 62 -22.90 20.54 -1.69
CA SER A 62 -24.16 20.61 -2.41
C SER A 62 -24.00 19.94 -3.77
N THR A 63 -24.43 18.68 -3.83
CA THR A 63 -24.37 17.82 -5.02
C THR A 63 -25.77 17.33 -5.38
N SER A 64 -25.93 16.76 -6.57
CA SER A 64 -27.13 16.00 -6.92
C SER A 64 -27.25 14.73 -6.05
N SER A 65 -28.35 14.01 -6.19
CA SER A 65 -28.56 12.68 -5.61
C SER A 65 -27.82 11.56 -6.38
N ALA A 66 -27.11 11.92 -7.46
CA ALA A 66 -26.38 10.96 -8.28
C ALA A 66 -25.25 10.31 -7.48
N ASP A 67 -25.05 9.04 -7.74
CA ASP A 67 -23.99 8.24 -7.13
C ASP A 67 -22.61 8.64 -7.63
N SER A 68 -22.53 9.05 -8.90
CA SER A 68 -21.29 9.41 -9.59
C SER A 68 -21.27 10.90 -9.98
N LEU A 69 -20.09 11.51 -9.93
CA LEU A 69 -19.81 12.84 -10.40
C LEU A 69 -18.81 12.80 -11.56
N LYS A 70 -18.93 13.73 -12.51
CA LYS A 70 -17.83 14.00 -13.43
C LYS A 70 -16.67 14.66 -12.68
N GLN A 71 -15.48 14.59 -13.25
CA GLN A 71 -14.27 15.14 -12.65
C GLN A 71 -14.41 16.63 -12.28
N ASP A 72 -14.95 17.45 -13.17
CA ASP A 72 -15.15 18.90 -12.95
C ASP A 72 -16.18 19.19 -11.83
N GLU A 73 -17.21 18.35 -11.73
CA GLU A 73 -18.17 18.43 -10.64
C GLU A 73 -17.55 18.00 -9.30
N TYR A 74 -16.71 16.94 -9.28
CA TYR A 74 -15.95 16.58 -8.09
C TYR A 74 -15.05 17.73 -7.64
N GLU A 75 -14.26 18.32 -8.54
CA GLU A 75 -13.34 19.41 -8.22
C GLU A 75 -14.08 20.63 -7.63
N THR A 76 -15.23 20.98 -8.19
CA THR A 76 -15.96 22.21 -7.80
C THR A 76 -16.95 22.00 -6.67
N ARG A 77 -17.65 20.86 -6.61
CA ARG A 77 -18.77 20.64 -5.68
C ARG A 77 -18.37 19.82 -4.44
N VAL A 78 -17.24 19.10 -4.48
CA VAL A 78 -16.75 18.29 -3.36
C VAL A 78 -15.38 18.76 -2.90
N LYS A 79 -14.34 18.65 -3.74
CA LYS A 79 -12.96 18.93 -3.39
C LYS A 79 -12.76 20.38 -2.89
N ALA A 80 -13.22 21.36 -3.64
CA ALA A 80 -13.04 22.77 -3.25
C ALA A 80 -13.79 23.13 -1.94
N PRO A 81 -15.06 22.75 -1.71
CA PRO A 81 -15.72 22.96 -0.43
C PRO A 81 -15.04 22.24 0.75
N VAL A 82 -14.63 20.99 0.56
CA VAL A 82 -13.96 20.19 1.61
C VAL A 82 -12.60 20.82 1.96
N ARG A 83 -11.80 21.22 0.97
CA ARG A 83 -10.55 21.98 1.20
C ARG A 83 -10.80 23.23 2.03
N LYS A 84 -11.83 24.01 1.69
CA LYS A 84 -12.19 25.23 2.43
C LYS A 84 -12.55 24.94 3.90
N CYS A 85 -13.30 23.87 4.16
CA CYS A 85 -13.62 23.46 5.52
C CYS A 85 -12.34 23.08 6.29
N ILE A 86 -11.44 22.32 5.68
CA ILE A 86 -10.18 21.91 6.30
C ILE A 86 -9.25 23.10 6.54
N GLU A 87 -9.16 24.05 5.60
CA GLU A 87 -8.37 25.28 5.77
C GLU A 87 -8.85 26.10 6.95
N ALA A 88 -10.17 26.23 7.13
CA ALA A 88 -10.75 26.94 8.26
C ALA A 88 -10.45 26.29 9.62
N LEU A 89 -10.26 24.96 9.66
CA LEU A 89 -9.94 24.20 10.86
C LEU A 89 -8.43 24.04 11.10
N GLY A 90 -7.63 24.19 10.03
CA GLY A 90 -6.20 23.91 9.97
C GLY A 90 -5.90 22.53 9.37
N LYS A 91 -5.09 22.50 8.31
CA LYS A 91 -4.76 21.26 7.56
C LYS A 91 -4.24 20.13 8.46
N GLN A 92 -3.42 20.46 9.44
CA GLN A 92 -2.79 19.47 10.33
C GLN A 92 -3.76 18.95 11.39
N LYS A 93 -4.88 19.64 11.61
CA LYS A 93 -5.86 19.23 12.61
C LYS A 93 -6.68 18.03 12.15
N ILE A 94 -7.06 17.96 10.88
CA ILE A 94 -7.93 16.89 10.36
C ILE A 94 -7.09 15.70 9.92
N LEU A 95 -7.52 14.50 10.32
CA LEU A 95 -6.93 13.20 9.96
C LEU A 95 -7.94 12.32 9.22
N TYR A 96 -9.22 12.46 9.56
CA TYR A 96 -10.30 11.63 9.03
C TYR A 96 -11.33 12.50 8.33
N ILE A 97 -11.78 12.06 7.15
CA ILE A 97 -12.90 12.66 6.43
C ILE A 97 -14.00 11.61 6.35
N VAL A 98 -15.20 11.93 6.81
CA VAL A 98 -16.33 11.00 6.81
C VAL A 98 -17.45 11.59 5.96
N PHE A 99 -17.70 10.97 4.81
CA PHE A 99 -18.83 11.27 3.96
C PHE A 99 -20.10 10.62 4.54
N SER A 100 -21.09 11.44 4.79
CA SER A 100 -22.37 10.99 5.33
C SER A 100 -23.25 10.40 4.22
N TYR A 101 -24.30 9.71 4.63
CA TYR A 101 -25.30 9.05 3.80
C TYR A 101 -25.72 9.91 2.60
N GLN A 102 -25.90 9.29 1.43
CA GLN A 102 -26.28 9.96 0.18
C GLN A 102 -25.32 11.08 -0.29
N THR A 103 -24.05 10.96 0.01
CA THR A 103 -23.03 11.70 -0.74
C THR A 103 -22.58 10.87 -1.94
N PRO A 104 -22.21 11.46 -3.09
CA PRO A 104 -21.65 10.71 -4.21
C PRO A 104 -20.45 9.87 -3.77
N TYR A 105 -20.25 8.72 -4.40
CA TYR A 105 -19.14 7.82 -4.06
C TYR A 105 -18.20 7.55 -5.23
N ASP A 106 -18.61 7.89 -6.46
CA ASP A 106 -17.80 7.69 -7.66
C ASP A 106 -17.40 9.01 -8.32
N VAL A 107 -16.24 8.99 -8.99
CA VAL A 107 -15.76 10.02 -9.90
C VAL A 107 -15.50 9.40 -11.27
N ILE A 108 -16.16 9.94 -12.30
CA ILE A 108 -16.00 9.50 -13.69
C ILE A 108 -14.95 10.38 -14.36
N MET A 109 -13.90 9.74 -14.89
CA MET A 109 -12.80 10.38 -15.61
C MET A 109 -12.55 9.63 -16.93
N GLY A 110 -12.91 10.24 -18.04
CA GLY A 110 -12.88 9.57 -19.34
C GLY A 110 -13.88 8.41 -19.36
N ASP A 111 -13.39 7.21 -19.63
CA ASP A 111 -14.14 5.96 -19.67
C ASP A 111 -14.06 5.13 -18.37
N ARG A 112 -13.40 5.67 -17.34
CA ARG A 112 -13.16 4.95 -16.06
C ARG A 112 -13.92 5.59 -14.90
N THR A 113 -14.34 4.73 -13.97
CA THR A 113 -14.95 5.13 -12.71
C THR A 113 -13.99 4.85 -11.57
N PHE A 114 -13.81 5.82 -10.68
CA PHE A 114 -12.92 5.78 -9.52
C PHE A 114 -13.70 6.05 -8.24
N ALA A 115 -13.20 5.56 -7.11
CA ALA A 115 -13.79 5.88 -5.81
C ALA A 115 -13.51 7.33 -5.40
N LEU A 116 -14.55 8.10 -5.13
CA LEU A 116 -14.46 9.48 -4.66
C LEU A 116 -13.65 9.58 -3.36
N ASP A 117 -13.84 8.64 -2.45
CA ASP A 117 -13.15 8.59 -1.16
C ASP A 117 -11.64 8.46 -1.33
N SER A 118 -11.21 7.65 -2.28
CA SER A 118 -9.80 7.46 -2.60
C SER A 118 -9.15 8.73 -3.18
N PHE A 119 -9.92 9.55 -3.92
CA PHE A 119 -9.47 10.88 -4.36
C PHE A 119 -9.36 11.88 -3.20
N ALA A 120 -10.34 11.85 -2.29
CA ALA A 120 -10.34 12.75 -1.14
C ALA A 120 -9.25 12.43 -0.12
N ALA A 121 -8.65 11.23 -0.17
CA ALA A 121 -7.53 10.85 0.69
C ALA A 121 -6.24 11.64 0.40
N ASP A 122 -6.01 12.05 -0.87
CA ASP A 122 -4.95 12.97 -1.28
C ASP A 122 -5.55 14.29 -1.80
N LEU A 123 -6.31 14.95 -0.95
CA LEU A 123 -7.09 16.12 -1.30
C LEU A 123 -6.24 17.29 -1.82
N TRP A 124 -4.98 17.38 -1.43
CA TRP A 124 -4.06 18.46 -1.79
C TRP A 124 -3.17 18.16 -2.99
N ASP A 125 -3.30 16.98 -3.59
CA ASP A 125 -2.46 16.51 -4.69
C ASP A 125 -0.96 16.51 -4.33
N GLU A 126 -0.64 16.28 -3.05
CA GLU A 126 0.73 16.23 -2.55
C GLU A 126 1.42 14.90 -2.89
N TYR A 127 0.64 13.87 -3.10
CA TYR A 127 1.09 12.58 -3.63
C TYR A 127 1.01 12.59 -5.15
N ALA A 128 1.88 13.38 -5.76
CA ALA A 128 1.77 13.87 -7.13
C ALA A 128 2.08 12.86 -8.25
N THR A 129 2.48 11.64 -7.95
CA THR A 129 2.90 10.68 -8.99
C THR A 129 1.77 9.86 -9.55
N SER A 130 0.61 9.86 -8.92
CA SER A 130 -0.56 9.14 -9.41
C SER A 130 -1.40 10.04 -10.31
N ARG A 131 -1.19 9.96 -11.61
CA ARG A 131 -2.28 10.24 -12.54
C ARG A 131 -3.36 9.19 -12.31
N PRO A 132 -4.66 9.56 -12.33
CA PRO A 132 -5.72 8.56 -12.33
C PRO A 132 -5.45 7.51 -13.41
N GLY A 133 -5.47 6.24 -13.04
CA GLY A 133 -5.14 5.16 -13.96
C GLY A 133 -3.65 4.83 -14.10
N ASN A 134 -2.79 5.38 -13.26
CA ASN A 134 -1.40 4.96 -13.17
C ASN A 134 -1.20 4.18 -11.85
N GLU A 135 -1.15 2.87 -11.93
CA GLU A 135 -1.05 1.92 -10.80
C GLU A 135 0.33 1.98 -10.11
N MET A 136 0.98 3.11 -10.14
CA MET A 136 2.40 3.23 -9.87
C MET A 136 2.68 3.91 -8.54
N GLY A 137 3.06 3.12 -7.60
CA GLY A 137 3.67 3.55 -6.35
C GLY A 137 2.72 3.56 -5.15
N ALA A 138 3.19 2.95 -4.08
CA ALA A 138 2.53 3.01 -2.79
C ALA A 138 2.48 4.45 -2.27
N HIS A 139 1.36 4.85 -1.66
CA HIS A 139 1.31 6.15 -1.00
C HIS A 139 2.27 6.17 0.23
N PRO A 140 2.74 7.36 0.67
CA PRO A 140 3.85 7.43 1.63
C PRO A 140 3.58 6.72 2.97
N TYR A 141 2.35 6.77 3.49
CA TYR A 141 2.01 6.14 4.77
C TYR A 141 2.01 4.60 4.68
N PHE A 142 1.61 4.02 3.55
CA PHE A 142 1.77 2.61 3.24
C PHE A 142 3.25 2.28 2.96
N GLY A 143 3.90 3.08 2.12
CA GLY A 143 5.30 2.89 1.74
C GLY A 143 6.27 3.01 2.91
N GLU A 144 5.98 3.86 3.92
CA GLU A 144 6.76 3.94 5.14
C GLU A 144 6.74 2.60 5.90
N ALA A 145 5.58 1.97 6.00
CA ALA A 145 5.46 0.66 6.61
C ALA A 145 6.38 -0.37 5.93
N GLN A 146 6.40 -0.37 4.61
CA GLN A 146 7.24 -1.29 3.83
C GLN A 146 8.72 -0.89 3.82
N SER A 147 9.03 0.42 3.70
CA SER A 147 10.40 0.92 3.64
C SER A 147 11.17 0.74 4.95
N GLN A 148 10.48 0.70 6.08
CA GLN A 148 11.08 0.41 7.38
C GLN A 148 11.13 -1.08 7.70
N GLY A 149 10.66 -1.93 6.80
CA GLY A 149 10.49 -3.36 7.04
C GLY A 149 9.39 -3.66 8.04
N ASN A 150 8.47 -2.73 8.21
CA ASN A 150 7.47 -2.69 9.26
C ASN A 150 6.06 -2.93 8.72
N ALA A 151 5.90 -3.62 7.59
CA ALA A 151 4.55 -4.05 7.19
C ALA A 151 3.86 -4.79 8.35
N TYR A 152 4.64 -5.46 9.20
CA TYR A 152 4.21 -6.09 10.44
C TYR A 152 5.02 -5.59 11.68
N GLY A 153 5.61 -4.43 11.58
CA GLY A 153 6.26 -3.75 12.69
C GLY A 153 5.27 -3.11 13.66
N PRO A 154 5.76 -2.35 14.63
CA PRO A 154 4.92 -1.58 15.52
C PRO A 154 3.99 -0.65 14.73
N PHE A 155 2.74 -0.61 15.15
CA PHE A 155 1.76 0.30 14.57
C PHE A 155 2.19 1.76 14.78
N VAL A 156 2.18 2.53 13.71
CA VAL A 156 2.35 3.99 13.73
C VAL A 156 1.04 4.62 13.30
N SER A 157 0.42 5.41 14.15
CA SER A 157 -0.85 6.08 13.84
C SER A 157 -0.70 7.11 12.72
N LEU A 158 -1.79 7.41 12.02
CA LEU A 158 -1.82 8.48 11.03
C LEU A 158 -1.41 9.83 11.65
N GLN A 159 -1.78 10.08 12.90
CA GLN A 159 -1.35 11.26 13.62
C GLN A 159 0.18 11.31 13.74
N ALA A 160 0.81 10.25 14.25
CA ALA A 160 2.26 10.19 14.42
C ALA A 160 2.99 10.27 13.07
N TYR A 161 2.44 9.68 12.02
CA TYR A 161 2.96 9.86 10.66
C TYR A 161 2.90 11.32 10.20
N ARG A 162 1.75 11.99 10.39
CA ARG A 162 1.53 13.38 9.98
C ARG A 162 2.39 14.39 10.75
N GLU A 163 2.87 14.04 11.93
CA GLU A 163 3.80 14.85 12.75
C GLU A 163 5.26 14.73 12.27
N GLN A 164 5.57 13.81 11.36
CA GLN A 164 6.93 13.64 10.84
C GLN A 164 7.29 14.77 9.86
N PRO A 165 8.56 15.22 9.84
CA PRO A 165 9.05 16.14 8.82
C PRO A 165 8.88 15.53 7.41
N ARG A 166 8.28 16.26 6.49
CA ARG A 166 8.02 15.84 5.11
C ARG A 166 6.92 14.79 4.93
N SER A 167 6.07 14.57 5.93
CA SER A 167 4.87 13.76 5.73
C SER A 167 3.90 14.45 4.76
N ALA A 168 3.24 13.68 3.89
CA ALA A 168 2.16 14.18 3.06
C ALA A 168 0.87 14.42 3.89
N ASN A 169 0.04 15.39 3.48
CA ASN A 169 -1.25 15.64 4.12
C ASN A 169 -2.31 14.64 3.65
N LEU A 170 -2.12 13.38 3.96
CA LEU A 170 -3.07 12.30 3.68
C LEU A 170 -4.19 12.28 4.72
N TYR A 171 -5.38 11.86 4.27
CA TYR A 171 -6.56 11.68 5.09
C TYR A 171 -7.07 10.25 5.00
N SER A 172 -7.50 9.67 6.12
CA SER A 172 -8.28 8.44 6.09
C SER A 172 -9.72 8.79 5.78
N VAL A 173 -10.22 8.35 4.62
CA VAL A 173 -11.54 8.73 4.11
C VAL A 173 -12.50 7.56 4.21
N TRP A 174 -13.69 7.85 4.72
CA TRP A 174 -14.70 6.87 5.06
C TRP A 174 -16.09 7.35 4.71
N ARG A 175 -17.04 6.43 4.66
CA ARG A 175 -18.44 6.76 4.49
C ARG A 175 -19.36 6.06 5.48
N LEU A 176 -20.35 6.78 5.96
CA LEU A 176 -21.49 6.24 6.68
C LEU A 176 -22.62 6.09 5.67
N ASP A 177 -22.58 5.03 4.89
CA ASP A 177 -23.51 4.80 3.79
C ASP A 177 -24.05 3.36 3.83
N ALA A 178 -25.29 3.19 3.38
CA ALA A 178 -26.03 1.92 3.42
C ALA A 178 -27.31 2.02 2.58
N ALA A 179 -28.11 0.96 2.55
CA ALA A 179 -29.39 0.94 1.85
C ALA A 179 -30.42 1.95 2.39
N ASN A 180 -30.28 2.37 3.65
CA ASN A 180 -31.15 3.39 4.27
C ASN A 180 -30.40 4.09 5.42
N PRO A 181 -30.92 5.27 5.90
CA PRO A 181 -30.22 6.08 6.90
C PRO A 181 -30.09 5.38 8.28
N ASP A 182 -30.98 4.46 8.62
CA ASP A 182 -30.89 3.79 9.92
C ASP A 182 -29.79 2.73 9.94
N LEU A 183 -29.58 2.04 8.85
CA LEU A 183 -28.41 1.15 8.69
C LEU A 183 -27.10 1.95 8.70
N ALA A 184 -27.06 3.14 8.08
CA ALA A 184 -25.89 4.00 8.13
C ALA A 184 -25.58 4.49 9.55
N LYS A 185 -26.57 4.89 10.34
CA LYS A 185 -26.42 5.20 11.77
C LYS A 185 -25.97 3.98 12.57
N GLY A 186 -26.55 2.80 12.26
CA GLY A 186 -26.22 1.55 12.91
C GLY A 186 -24.75 1.12 12.78
N LEU A 187 -24.02 1.60 11.76
CA LEU A 187 -22.56 1.39 11.67
C LEU A 187 -21.83 1.99 12.87
N VAL A 188 -22.22 3.20 13.25
CA VAL A 188 -21.67 3.93 14.40
C VAL A 188 -22.07 3.28 15.73
N ASP A 189 -23.35 2.96 15.87
CA ASP A 189 -23.91 2.43 17.12
C ASP A 189 -23.30 1.06 17.45
N LYS A 190 -23.14 0.19 16.45
CA LYS A 190 -22.48 -1.12 16.60
C LYS A 190 -20.99 -1.00 16.92
N ALA A 191 -20.30 -0.03 16.33
CA ALA A 191 -18.89 0.24 16.64
C ALA A 191 -18.72 0.64 18.11
N ILE A 192 -19.52 1.60 18.60
CA ILE A 192 -19.51 2.06 20.00
C ILE A 192 -19.92 0.93 20.96
N TYR A 193 -20.93 0.14 20.57
CA TYR A 193 -21.32 -1.03 21.35
C TYR A 193 -20.14 -1.98 21.56
N ALA A 194 -19.43 -2.33 20.50
CA ALA A 194 -18.30 -3.25 20.57
C ALA A 194 -17.09 -2.65 21.32
N GLU A 195 -16.85 -1.35 21.23
CA GLU A 195 -15.83 -0.68 22.06
C GLU A 195 -16.15 -0.77 23.56
N THR A 196 -17.43 -0.75 23.90
CA THR A 196 -17.88 -0.79 25.30
C THR A 196 -17.91 -2.22 25.86
N HIS A 197 -18.36 -3.19 25.06
CA HIS A 197 -18.61 -4.57 25.49
C HIS A 197 -17.53 -5.57 25.03
N GLY A 198 -16.62 -5.14 24.17
CA GLY A 198 -15.65 -5.99 23.50
C GLY A 198 -16.18 -6.62 22.20
N LEU A 199 -15.34 -6.72 21.19
CA LEU A 199 -15.61 -7.50 19.99
C LEU A 199 -15.36 -8.98 20.28
N SER A 200 -16.38 -9.81 20.11
CA SER A 200 -16.31 -11.25 20.31
C SER A 200 -17.03 -12.00 19.21
N GLY A 201 -16.65 -13.25 18.97
CA GLY A 201 -17.25 -14.12 17.96
C GLY A 201 -16.18 -14.94 17.23
N LYS A 202 -16.49 -15.38 16.02
CA LYS A 202 -15.60 -16.20 15.19
C LYS A 202 -14.82 -15.35 14.19
N GLY A 203 -13.61 -15.81 13.87
CA GLY A 203 -12.88 -15.40 12.68
C GLY A 203 -13.11 -16.39 11.54
N CYS A 204 -13.59 -15.93 10.40
CA CYS A 204 -13.88 -16.77 9.25
C CYS A 204 -13.06 -16.30 8.05
N PHE A 205 -12.30 -17.22 7.45
CA PHE A 205 -11.35 -16.92 6.39
C PHE A 205 -11.56 -17.88 5.23
N ASP A 206 -11.74 -17.36 4.04
CA ASP A 206 -12.16 -18.08 2.84
C ASP A 206 -11.08 -17.97 1.76
N LEU A 207 -10.27 -19.01 1.61
CA LEU A 207 -9.20 -19.13 0.64
C LEU A 207 -9.74 -19.83 -0.61
N GLN A 208 -9.27 -19.44 -1.79
CA GLN A 208 -9.78 -19.98 -3.04
C GLN A 208 -8.79 -20.83 -3.83
N PHE A 209 -7.51 -20.54 -3.73
CA PHE A 209 -6.50 -21.15 -4.59
C PHE A 209 -5.70 -22.25 -3.89
N GLY A 210 -5.98 -22.52 -2.64
CA GLY A 210 -5.48 -23.68 -1.91
C GLY A 210 -4.18 -23.46 -1.17
N SER A 211 -3.15 -24.28 -1.40
CA SER A 211 -1.97 -24.40 -0.55
C SER A 211 -1.26 -23.07 -0.26
N VAL A 212 -1.09 -22.81 1.04
CA VAL A 212 -0.36 -21.63 1.58
C VAL A 212 0.99 -22.01 2.18
N ASP A 213 1.51 -23.18 1.86
CA ASP A 213 2.78 -23.71 2.39
C ASP A 213 4.00 -22.89 1.93
N SER A 214 3.82 -22.10 0.85
CA SER A 214 4.83 -21.16 0.38
C SER A 214 4.15 -19.91 -0.18
N LEU A 215 4.84 -18.75 -0.07
CA LEU A 215 4.42 -17.56 -0.79
C LEU A 215 4.37 -17.87 -2.29
N PRO A 216 3.23 -17.66 -2.94
CA PRO A 216 3.16 -17.80 -4.38
C PRO A 216 4.00 -16.72 -5.07
N ASP A 217 4.55 -17.05 -6.22
CA ASP A 217 5.46 -16.16 -6.94
C ASP A 217 4.80 -14.86 -7.39
N GLN A 218 3.54 -14.86 -7.72
CA GLN A 218 2.68 -13.68 -7.98
C GLN A 218 1.23 -14.12 -8.25
N GLY A 219 0.29 -13.15 -8.22
CA GLY A 219 -1.09 -13.37 -8.64
C GLY A 219 -2.06 -13.66 -7.50
N SER A 220 -3.20 -14.25 -7.84
CA SER A 220 -4.34 -14.44 -6.93
C SER A 220 -4.03 -15.25 -5.68
N SER A 221 -3.09 -16.18 -5.75
CA SER A 221 -2.63 -16.95 -4.58
C SER A 221 -1.90 -16.11 -3.52
N SER A 222 -1.45 -14.89 -3.82
CA SER A 222 -0.98 -13.97 -2.80
C SER A 222 -2.09 -13.48 -1.88
N GLY A 223 -3.32 -13.39 -2.37
CA GLY A 223 -4.49 -13.10 -1.57
C GLY A 223 -4.80 -14.21 -0.58
N ASP A 224 -4.72 -15.49 -0.98
CA ASP A 224 -4.86 -16.63 -0.06
C ASP A 224 -3.83 -16.59 1.06
N TRP A 225 -2.62 -16.16 0.73
CA TRP A 225 -1.59 -15.97 1.73
C TRP A 225 -1.98 -14.92 2.78
N ASP A 226 -2.47 -13.74 2.37
CA ASP A 226 -2.91 -12.68 3.28
C ASP A 226 -4.10 -13.17 4.14
N LEU A 227 -5.00 -13.98 3.56
CA LEU A 227 -6.14 -14.58 4.27
C LEU A 227 -5.69 -15.61 5.31
N HIS A 228 -4.77 -16.50 4.94
CA HIS A 228 -4.19 -17.48 5.87
C HIS A 228 -3.47 -16.80 7.03
N GLN A 229 -2.65 -15.75 6.75
CA GLN A 229 -1.99 -14.98 7.81
C GLN A 229 -3.01 -14.31 8.74
N SER A 230 -4.12 -13.81 8.18
CA SER A 230 -5.23 -13.24 8.97
C SER A 230 -5.85 -14.29 9.89
N ALA A 231 -6.09 -15.50 9.38
CA ALA A 231 -6.61 -16.64 10.15
C ALA A 231 -5.66 -17.02 11.30
N GLU A 232 -4.37 -17.12 11.02
CA GLU A 232 -3.36 -17.44 12.03
C GLU A 232 -3.27 -16.37 13.13
N MET A 233 -3.31 -15.09 12.75
CA MET A 233 -3.32 -13.99 13.73
C MET A 233 -4.59 -13.99 14.59
N ALA A 234 -5.75 -14.20 13.99
CA ALA A 234 -7.02 -14.30 14.72
C ALA A 234 -7.01 -15.47 15.71
N ARG A 235 -6.53 -16.64 15.29
CA ARG A 235 -6.40 -17.84 16.11
C ARG A 235 -5.50 -17.61 17.32
N ARG A 236 -4.34 -16.99 17.10
CA ARG A 236 -3.40 -16.60 18.17
C ARG A 236 -3.95 -15.53 19.11
N SER A 237 -4.78 -14.65 18.58
CA SER A 237 -5.49 -13.62 19.36
C SER A 237 -6.66 -14.17 20.17
N GLY A 238 -6.93 -15.48 20.07
CA GLY A 238 -7.91 -16.20 20.89
C GLY A 238 -9.31 -16.26 20.29
N PHE A 239 -9.47 -15.95 19.01
CA PHE A 239 -10.73 -16.20 18.30
C PHE A 239 -10.86 -17.68 17.95
N GLU A 240 -12.08 -18.19 17.96
CA GLU A 240 -12.42 -19.43 17.25
C GLU A 240 -12.34 -19.13 15.75
N VAL A 241 -11.56 -19.92 15.00
CA VAL A 241 -11.30 -19.65 13.58
C VAL A 241 -11.82 -20.79 12.73
N ILE A 242 -12.61 -20.44 11.73
CA ILE A 242 -12.98 -21.28 10.59
C ILE A 242 -12.16 -20.78 9.40
N GLU A 243 -11.33 -21.64 8.84
CA GLU A 243 -10.55 -21.36 7.64
C GLU A 243 -10.92 -22.41 6.59
N ASP A 244 -11.43 -21.96 5.45
CA ASP A 244 -11.72 -22.80 4.31
C ASP A 244 -10.64 -22.64 3.24
N GLY A 245 -10.04 -23.75 2.84
CA GLY A 245 -9.03 -23.82 1.78
C GLY A 245 -9.54 -24.50 0.51
N THR A 246 -10.86 -24.69 0.39
CA THR A 246 -11.49 -25.26 -0.81
C THR A 246 -11.82 -24.16 -1.83
N GLN A 247 -12.18 -24.56 -3.04
CA GLN A 247 -12.66 -23.61 -4.06
C GLN A 247 -14.13 -23.23 -3.87
N ALA A 248 -14.82 -23.82 -2.89
CA ALA A 248 -16.19 -23.51 -2.57
C ALA A 248 -16.22 -22.33 -1.60
N GLU A 249 -16.94 -21.29 -1.96
CA GLU A 249 -17.12 -20.10 -1.13
C GLU A 249 -18.06 -20.37 0.05
N PHE A 250 -17.91 -19.61 1.14
CA PHE A 250 -18.87 -19.67 2.25
C PHE A 250 -20.30 -19.50 1.74
N GLY A 251 -21.16 -20.40 2.15
CA GLY A 251 -22.57 -20.43 1.77
C GLY A 251 -22.92 -21.11 0.45
N THR A 252 -21.93 -21.65 -0.28
CA THR A 252 -22.15 -22.35 -1.55
C THR A 252 -22.03 -23.87 -1.43
N ALA A 253 -22.67 -24.62 -2.38
CA ALA A 253 -22.54 -26.07 -2.46
C ALA A 253 -21.10 -26.51 -2.82
N PRO A 254 -20.65 -27.73 -2.50
CA PRO A 254 -21.44 -28.88 -2.07
C PRO A 254 -21.70 -28.99 -0.56
N ALA A 255 -20.92 -28.36 0.27
CA ALA A 255 -21.07 -28.39 1.72
C ALA A 255 -20.91 -26.95 2.24
N PRO A 256 -21.98 -26.14 2.23
CA PRO A 256 -21.86 -24.70 2.55
C PRO A 256 -21.41 -24.51 3.98
N LEU A 257 -20.20 -23.95 4.13
CA LEU A 257 -19.74 -23.46 5.42
C LEU A 257 -20.54 -22.22 5.82
N ARG A 258 -20.78 -22.09 7.10
CA ARG A 258 -21.43 -20.92 7.68
C ARG A 258 -20.58 -20.33 8.78
N CYS A 259 -20.64 -19.02 8.90
CA CYS A 259 -19.98 -18.28 9.96
C CYS A 259 -21.02 -17.61 10.85
N ASP A 260 -21.66 -18.39 11.70
CA ASP A 260 -22.61 -17.85 12.66
C ASP A 260 -21.84 -17.22 13.85
N GLY A 261 -22.17 -15.96 14.15
CA GLY A 261 -21.48 -15.18 15.18
C GLY A 261 -20.13 -14.63 14.69
N ALA A 262 -20.06 -14.20 13.45
CA ALA A 262 -18.85 -13.62 12.87
C ALA A 262 -18.44 -12.32 13.55
N ALA A 263 -17.18 -12.24 13.98
CA ALA A 263 -16.51 -11.03 14.45
C ALA A 263 -15.51 -10.52 13.41
N LEU A 264 -14.76 -11.44 12.79
CA LEU A 264 -13.75 -11.15 11.78
C LEU A 264 -14.03 -11.99 10.53
N TYR A 265 -13.89 -11.41 9.38
CA TYR A 265 -13.95 -12.09 8.10
C TYR A 265 -12.95 -11.52 7.12
N ALA A 266 -12.29 -12.39 6.38
CA ALA A 266 -11.65 -12.02 5.13
C ALA A 266 -11.75 -13.21 4.17
N GLY A 267 -12.01 -12.93 2.88
CA GLY A 267 -12.17 -14.02 1.91
C GLY A 267 -12.31 -13.54 0.47
N TRP A 268 -12.21 -14.47 -0.43
CA TRP A 268 -12.73 -14.43 -1.77
C TRP A 268 -14.21 -14.93 -1.72
N TYR A 269 -14.98 -14.97 -2.71
CA TYR A 269 -15.10 -14.23 -3.87
C TYR A 269 -16.40 -14.58 -4.54
N SER A 270 -17.35 -14.40 -4.73
CA SER A 270 -18.40 -14.39 -5.74
C SER A 270 -18.44 -13.01 -6.36
N LEU A 271 -17.89 -12.81 -7.53
CA LEU A 271 -17.72 -11.51 -8.15
C LEU A 271 -19.03 -10.69 -8.11
N GLY A 272 -18.99 -9.56 -7.38
CA GLY A 272 -20.15 -8.69 -7.22
C GLY A 272 -21.32 -9.33 -6.46
N HIS A 273 -21.08 -10.33 -5.61
CA HIS A 273 -22.16 -11.11 -4.98
C HIS A 273 -21.94 -11.28 -3.47
N TYR A 274 -23.01 -11.43 -2.72
CA TYR A 274 -22.99 -11.76 -1.29
C TYR A 274 -23.70 -13.08 -1.05
N ASN A 275 -22.99 -14.06 -0.51
CA ASN A 275 -23.58 -15.31 -0.06
C ASN A 275 -24.04 -15.15 1.40
N ASP A 276 -25.28 -15.48 1.71
CA ASP A 276 -25.86 -15.33 3.05
C ASP A 276 -25.41 -16.44 4.00
N ALA A 277 -24.11 -16.47 4.28
CA ALA A 277 -23.45 -17.48 5.11
C ALA A 277 -23.14 -16.99 6.53
N PHE A 278 -23.49 -15.75 6.88
CA PHE A 278 -23.03 -15.09 8.08
C PHE A 278 -24.17 -14.64 8.98
N THR A 279 -23.96 -14.72 10.30
CA THR A 279 -24.61 -13.85 11.28
C THR A 279 -23.53 -12.98 11.91
N TRP A 280 -23.66 -11.65 11.77
CA TRP A 280 -22.65 -10.71 12.21
C TRP A 280 -22.86 -10.25 13.63
N ASN A 281 -21.85 -10.36 14.47
CA ASN A 281 -21.87 -9.74 15.80
C ASN A 281 -21.66 -8.23 15.71
N PRO A 282 -22.25 -7.43 16.65
CA PRO A 282 -21.96 -5.99 16.68
C PRO A 282 -20.46 -5.72 16.79
N GLY A 283 -19.95 -4.83 15.96
CA GLY A 283 -18.53 -4.56 15.84
C GLY A 283 -17.79 -5.39 14.77
N ALA A 284 -18.44 -6.35 14.12
CA ALA A 284 -17.82 -7.23 13.14
C ALA A 284 -17.13 -6.46 11.99
N ILE A 285 -15.97 -6.95 11.59
CA ILE A 285 -15.13 -6.40 10.53
C ILE A 285 -14.96 -7.46 9.45
N GLY A 286 -15.24 -7.10 8.19
CA GLY A 286 -15.10 -8.01 7.07
C GLY A 286 -14.50 -7.36 5.83
N LEU A 287 -13.57 -8.08 5.20
CA LEU A 287 -12.89 -7.68 3.99
C LEU A 287 -13.11 -8.75 2.93
N HIS A 288 -13.68 -8.35 1.79
CA HIS A 288 -13.96 -9.28 0.70
C HIS A 288 -13.15 -8.91 -0.54
N LEU A 289 -12.30 -9.83 -0.98
CA LEU A 289 -11.41 -9.66 -2.11
C LEU A 289 -12.18 -9.89 -3.42
N ASP A 290 -12.76 -8.82 -3.95
CA ASP A 290 -13.63 -8.83 -5.13
C ASP A 290 -13.59 -7.47 -5.82
N SER A 291 -13.46 -7.47 -7.13
CA SER A 291 -13.36 -6.27 -7.97
C SER A 291 -14.61 -5.39 -7.98
N ALA A 292 -15.75 -5.91 -7.53
CA ALA A 292 -17.03 -5.20 -7.51
C ALA A 292 -17.66 -5.18 -6.11
N SER A 293 -16.89 -5.48 -5.07
CA SER A 293 -17.42 -5.68 -3.71
C SER A 293 -18.18 -4.49 -3.15
N ALA A 294 -17.85 -3.25 -3.55
CA ALA A 294 -18.53 -2.02 -3.15
C ALA A 294 -18.99 -1.16 -4.34
N GLN A 295 -19.24 -1.76 -5.51
CA GLN A 295 -19.67 -1.04 -6.71
C GLN A 295 -20.95 -0.21 -6.49
N ASN A 296 -21.84 -0.67 -5.62
CA ASN A 296 -22.96 0.10 -5.10
C ASN A 296 -23.06 -0.12 -3.58
N PRO A 297 -22.56 0.80 -2.75
CA PRO A 297 -22.58 0.64 -1.29
C PRO A 297 -23.98 0.73 -0.68
N ARG A 298 -25.01 1.10 -1.46
CA ARG A 298 -26.40 1.29 -1.02
C ARG A 298 -27.33 0.15 -1.40
N GLY A 299 -26.90 -0.78 -2.28
CA GLY A 299 -27.78 -1.86 -2.73
C GLY A 299 -27.17 -2.74 -3.81
N GLY A 300 -28.06 -3.44 -4.54
CA GLY A 300 -27.64 -4.41 -5.56
C GLY A 300 -27.12 -5.72 -4.95
N PRO A 301 -26.50 -6.58 -5.75
CA PRO A 301 -25.98 -7.86 -5.29
C PRO A 301 -24.65 -7.77 -4.56
N ASN A 302 -23.98 -6.62 -4.60
CA ASN A 302 -22.61 -6.40 -4.13
C ASN A 302 -22.39 -6.83 -2.67
N TRP A 303 -21.21 -7.33 -2.40
CA TRP A 303 -20.87 -7.89 -1.10
C TRP A 303 -21.02 -6.86 0.03
N ALA A 304 -20.41 -5.68 -0.08
CA ALA A 304 -20.38 -4.67 0.99
C ALA A 304 -21.77 -4.17 1.39
N ALA A 305 -22.65 -3.86 0.41
CA ALA A 305 -24.02 -3.40 0.69
C ALA A 305 -24.82 -4.46 1.44
N ASN A 306 -24.73 -5.72 1.01
CA ASN A 306 -25.45 -6.81 1.65
C ASN A 306 -24.87 -7.15 3.03
N ALA A 307 -23.56 -7.15 3.20
CA ALA A 307 -22.93 -7.33 4.52
C ALA A 307 -23.40 -6.26 5.52
N VAL A 308 -23.51 -4.98 5.09
CA VAL A 308 -24.07 -3.90 5.92
C VAL A 308 -25.54 -4.15 6.25
N MET A 309 -26.36 -4.53 5.29
CA MET A 309 -27.76 -4.89 5.51
C MET A 309 -27.92 -6.07 6.48
N LYS A 310 -26.99 -7.02 6.47
CA LYS A 310 -26.98 -8.20 7.35
C LYS A 310 -26.30 -7.96 8.70
N GLY A 311 -25.73 -6.78 8.93
CA GLY A 311 -25.30 -6.37 10.26
C GLY A 311 -23.81 -6.15 10.45
N ILE A 312 -22.96 -6.28 9.45
CA ILE A 312 -21.53 -5.94 9.58
C ILE A 312 -21.33 -4.47 10.03
N THR A 313 -20.22 -4.18 10.70
CA THR A 313 -19.96 -2.84 11.22
C THR A 313 -18.91 -2.09 10.41
N ILE A 314 -17.87 -2.79 9.98
CA ILE A 314 -16.78 -2.24 9.16
C ILE A 314 -16.56 -3.13 7.95
N THR A 315 -16.47 -2.51 6.77
CA THR A 315 -16.00 -3.18 5.57
C THR A 315 -15.26 -2.21 4.66
N SER A 316 -14.50 -2.76 3.73
CA SER A 316 -13.84 -2.04 2.64
C SER A 316 -14.07 -2.82 1.36
N GLY A 317 -14.21 -2.12 0.24
CA GLY A 317 -14.43 -2.78 -1.03
C GLY A 317 -14.17 -1.87 -2.22
N ALA A 318 -14.19 -2.47 -3.41
CA ALA A 318 -13.88 -1.81 -4.65
C ALA A 318 -15.14 -1.31 -5.37
N ALA A 319 -15.12 -0.05 -5.80
CA ALA A 319 -16.14 0.55 -6.66
C ALA A 319 -16.03 0.06 -8.13
N SER A 320 -14.85 -0.37 -8.55
CA SER A 320 -14.52 -0.87 -9.88
C SER A 320 -13.25 -1.72 -9.77
N GLU A 321 -12.81 -2.38 -10.85
CA GLU A 321 -11.62 -3.26 -10.88
C GLU A 321 -10.36 -2.60 -10.26
N PRO A 322 -9.93 -3.04 -9.06
CA PRO A 322 -8.84 -2.41 -8.31
C PRO A 322 -7.49 -3.06 -8.56
N TYR A 323 -7.43 -4.22 -9.21
CA TYR A 323 -6.40 -5.24 -9.04
C TYR A 323 -6.24 -5.71 -7.58
N LEU A 324 -5.67 -6.89 -7.36
CA LEU A 324 -5.50 -7.45 -6.01
C LEU A 324 -4.67 -6.52 -5.10
N GLU A 325 -3.59 -5.94 -5.63
CA GLU A 325 -2.71 -5.03 -4.89
C GLU A 325 -3.34 -3.68 -4.54
N GLY A 326 -4.46 -3.34 -5.17
CA GLY A 326 -5.23 -2.13 -4.88
C GLY A 326 -6.27 -2.31 -3.78
N LEU A 327 -6.57 -3.55 -3.38
CA LEU A 327 -7.41 -3.84 -2.22
C LEU A 327 -6.65 -3.61 -0.90
N ALA A 328 -7.36 -3.44 0.19
CA ALA A 328 -6.73 -3.44 1.52
C ALA A 328 -6.23 -4.85 1.83
N HIS A 329 -4.98 -4.98 2.28
CA HIS A 329 -4.36 -6.26 2.66
C HIS A 329 -4.92 -6.75 4.00
N PRO A 330 -5.72 -7.83 4.04
CA PRO A 330 -6.43 -8.25 5.25
C PRO A 330 -5.51 -8.56 6.44
N ASP A 331 -4.37 -9.20 6.19
CA ASP A 331 -3.38 -9.54 7.20
C ASP A 331 -2.82 -8.29 7.90
N GLN A 332 -2.55 -7.23 7.15
CA GLN A 332 -2.09 -5.96 7.70
C GLN A 332 -3.20 -5.23 8.45
N VAL A 333 -4.43 -5.23 7.93
CA VAL A 333 -5.58 -4.63 8.63
C VAL A 333 -5.77 -5.26 10.00
N PHE A 334 -5.86 -6.59 10.07
CA PHE A 334 -6.07 -7.28 11.35
C PHE A 334 -4.87 -7.12 12.28
N LEU A 335 -3.65 -7.16 11.75
CA LEU A 335 -2.46 -6.91 12.56
C LEU A 335 -2.52 -5.56 13.27
N TYR A 336 -2.80 -4.47 12.53
CA TYR A 336 -2.84 -3.14 13.12
C TYR A 336 -4.00 -2.98 14.11
N LEU A 337 -5.17 -3.55 13.81
CA LEU A 337 -6.28 -3.59 14.74
C LEU A 337 -5.90 -4.31 16.04
N PHE A 338 -5.24 -5.47 15.96
CA PHE A 338 -4.75 -6.21 17.13
C PHE A 338 -3.66 -5.47 17.90
N GLN A 339 -2.98 -4.52 17.29
CA GLN A 339 -2.04 -3.61 17.96
C GLN A 339 -2.72 -2.36 18.53
N GLY A 340 -4.05 -2.27 18.48
CA GLY A 340 -4.82 -1.18 19.06
C GLY A 340 -5.09 -0.01 18.14
N ALA A 341 -4.85 -0.15 16.82
CA ALA A 341 -5.25 0.85 15.85
C ALA A 341 -6.77 1.04 15.81
N ASN A 342 -7.22 2.23 15.40
CA ASN A 342 -8.58 2.41 14.93
C ASN A 342 -8.72 1.91 13.48
N ALA A 343 -9.97 1.70 13.03
CA ALA A 343 -10.24 1.22 11.68
C ALA A 343 -9.71 2.15 10.59
N GLY A 344 -9.75 3.46 10.83
CA GLY A 344 -9.28 4.49 9.90
C GLY A 344 -7.80 4.37 9.58
N ASP A 345 -6.99 4.25 10.62
CA ASP A 345 -5.54 4.10 10.48
C ASP A 345 -5.18 2.73 9.89
N ALA A 346 -5.83 1.66 10.38
CA ALA A 346 -5.54 0.31 9.95
C ALA A 346 -5.80 0.13 8.45
N LEU A 347 -6.96 0.57 7.93
CA LEU A 347 -7.30 0.42 6.52
C LEU A 347 -6.47 1.33 5.61
N LEU A 348 -6.25 2.61 5.98
CA LEU A 348 -5.41 3.48 5.17
C LEU A 348 -3.97 2.92 5.07
N ARG A 349 -3.41 2.45 6.19
CA ARG A 349 -2.05 1.91 6.21
C ARG A 349 -1.90 0.58 5.47
N SER A 350 -3.00 -0.13 5.25
CA SER A 350 -3.04 -1.43 4.56
C SER A 350 -3.51 -1.33 3.10
N THR A 351 -3.83 -0.14 2.61
CA THR A 351 -4.24 0.10 1.22
C THR A 351 -3.10 0.75 0.46
N ARG A 352 -2.63 0.13 -0.62
CA ARG A 352 -1.43 0.56 -1.33
C ARG A 352 -1.61 1.84 -2.13
N TRP A 353 -2.76 1.99 -2.82
CA TRP A 353 -2.97 3.05 -3.80
C TRP A 353 -4.07 4.03 -3.39
N LEU A 354 -3.81 5.31 -3.61
CA LEU A 354 -4.79 6.38 -3.54
C LEU A 354 -5.19 6.83 -4.94
N LYS A 355 -6.28 7.62 -5.03
CA LYS A 355 -6.89 8.01 -6.31
C LYS A 355 -7.24 6.79 -7.16
N TRP A 356 -7.73 5.76 -6.52
CA TRP A 356 -8.04 4.46 -7.07
C TRP A 356 -9.50 4.05 -6.76
N MET A 357 -9.76 2.77 -6.49
CA MET A 357 -11.10 2.19 -6.51
C MET A 357 -11.71 1.90 -5.13
N ILE A 358 -11.03 2.21 -4.02
CA ILE A 358 -11.42 1.72 -2.70
C ILE A 358 -12.34 2.68 -1.96
N LEU A 359 -13.43 2.11 -1.42
CA LEU A 359 -14.37 2.72 -0.48
C LEU A 359 -14.25 2.03 0.88
N ASN A 360 -14.21 2.82 1.97
CA ASN A 360 -14.24 2.31 3.34
C ASN A 360 -15.59 2.66 3.96
N ILE A 361 -16.32 1.68 4.48
CA ILE A 361 -17.68 1.82 5.01
C ILE A 361 -17.67 1.54 6.51
N GLY A 362 -18.11 2.51 7.31
CA GLY A 362 -18.16 2.44 8.75
C GLY A 362 -17.57 3.65 9.45
N ASP A 363 -17.26 3.48 10.72
CA ASP A 363 -16.70 4.53 11.57
C ASP A 363 -15.16 4.43 11.67
N PRO A 364 -14.40 5.40 11.14
CA PRO A 364 -12.92 5.37 11.19
C PRO A 364 -12.36 5.40 12.61
N LEU A 365 -13.10 5.91 13.58
CA LEU A 365 -12.65 5.99 14.98
C LEU A 365 -12.82 4.67 15.74
N TYR A 366 -13.50 3.69 15.16
CA TYR A 366 -13.73 2.40 15.80
C TYR A 366 -12.43 1.70 16.17
N ARG A 367 -12.28 1.37 17.45
CA ARG A 367 -11.13 0.66 18.03
C ARG A 367 -11.59 -0.64 18.67
N PRO A 368 -11.65 -1.75 17.92
CA PRO A 368 -12.12 -3.03 18.46
C PRO A 368 -11.24 -3.58 19.59
N PHE A 369 -9.96 -3.24 19.59
CA PHE A 369 -8.96 -3.74 20.53
C PHE A 369 -8.12 -2.59 21.12
N PRO A 370 -8.69 -1.69 21.93
CA PRO A 370 -7.97 -0.50 22.41
C PRO A 370 -6.74 -0.82 23.27
N ASN A 371 -6.73 -2.00 23.88
CA ASN A 371 -5.63 -2.50 24.71
C ASN A 371 -4.80 -3.60 24.01
N GLY A 372 -4.92 -3.72 22.70
CA GLY A 372 -4.38 -4.83 21.93
C GLY A 372 -5.30 -6.05 21.87
N ALA A 373 -4.87 -7.08 21.17
CA ALA A 373 -5.65 -8.31 21.00
C ALA A 373 -6.08 -8.92 22.34
N PRO A 374 -7.25 -9.63 22.38
CA PRO A 374 -7.78 -10.22 23.61
C PRO A 374 -6.81 -11.15 24.34
N ARG A 375 -5.94 -11.80 23.59
CA ARG A 375 -4.81 -12.58 24.12
C ARG A 375 -3.55 -12.10 23.44
N ASN A 376 -2.51 -11.80 24.24
CA ASN A 376 -1.21 -11.48 23.68
C ASN A 376 -0.70 -12.73 22.94
N PRO A 377 -0.50 -12.70 21.62
CA PRO A 377 -0.05 -13.86 20.89
C PRO A 377 1.34 -14.25 21.42
N SER A 378 1.42 -15.39 22.12
CA SER A 378 2.66 -15.90 22.71
C SER A 378 3.64 -16.46 21.70
N ALA A 379 3.29 -16.49 20.43
CA ALA A 379 4.15 -16.97 19.36
C ALA A 379 4.50 -15.85 18.38
N PRO A 380 5.67 -15.83 17.79
CA PRO A 380 6.02 -14.87 16.76
C PRO A 380 5.01 -15.00 15.62
N VAL A 381 4.28 -13.92 15.34
CA VAL A 381 3.62 -13.75 14.06
C VAL A 381 4.71 -13.86 13.00
N GLY A 382 4.43 -14.54 11.93
CA GLY A 382 5.42 -14.94 10.95
C GLY A 382 6.41 -13.86 10.55
N SER A 383 7.60 -14.30 10.20
CA SER A 383 8.66 -13.45 9.70
C SER A 383 8.22 -12.72 8.43
N ILE A 384 8.70 -11.51 8.23
CA ILE A 384 8.38 -10.69 7.08
C ILE A 384 9.64 -10.30 6.36
N LEU A 385 9.48 -10.17 5.06
CA LEU A 385 10.48 -9.67 4.17
C LEU A 385 9.97 -8.45 3.41
N ALA A 386 10.55 -7.28 3.67
CA ALA A 386 10.42 -6.13 2.80
C ALA A 386 11.68 -5.96 1.95
N LEU A 387 11.51 -5.53 0.70
CA LEU A 387 12.58 -5.20 -0.24
C LEU A 387 12.54 -3.70 -0.56
N ILE A 388 13.71 -3.04 -0.51
CA ILE A 388 13.83 -1.59 -0.60
C ILE A 388 14.97 -1.17 -1.53
N PRO A 389 14.68 -0.65 -2.68
CA PRO A 389 13.37 -0.64 -3.36
C PRO A 389 13.01 -2.06 -3.85
N GLN A 390 11.73 -2.31 -4.07
CA GLN A 390 11.27 -3.58 -4.65
C GLN A 390 11.60 -3.67 -6.15
N THR A 391 11.75 -2.54 -6.82
CA THR A 391 12.22 -2.44 -8.20
C THR A 391 13.50 -1.63 -8.23
N ALA A 392 14.53 -2.10 -8.93
CA ALA A 392 15.81 -1.41 -9.03
C ALA A 392 16.43 -1.55 -10.43
N ILE A 393 17.37 -0.68 -10.76
CA ILE A 393 18.26 -0.89 -11.89
C ILE A 393 19.31 -1.89 -11.46
N GLY A 394 19.54 -2.93 -12.26
CA GLY A 394 20.57 -3.93 -11.97
C GLY A 394 21.94 -3.29 -11.81
N GLY A 395 22.63 -3.60 -10.71
CA GLY A 395 23.87 -2.96 -10.29
C GLY A 395 23.70 -1.86 -9.22
N ASP A 396 22.46 -1.43 -8.93
CA ASP A 396 22.19 -0.52 -7.83
C ASP A 396 22.20 -1.26 -6.48
N THR A 397 22.46 -0.51 -5.40
CA THR A 397 22.33 -1.05 -4.06
C THR A 397 20.87 -1.12 -3.62
N ALA A 398 20.49 -2.23 -3.00
CA ALA A 398 19.19 -2.41 -2.41
C ALA A 398 19.34 -3.01 -0.99
N SER A 399 18.29 -3.01 -0.22
CA SER A 399 18.27 -3.64 1.10
C SER A 399 16.99 -4.42 1.32
N GLY A 400 17.09 -5.49 2.08
CA GLY A 400 15.96 -6.20 2.63
C GLY A 400 15.82 -5.91 4.12
N VAL A 401 14.61 -6.07 4.63
CA VAL A 401 14.32 -6.05 6.05
C VAL A 401 13.62 -7.34 6.42
N ALA A 402 14.24 -8.10 7.32
CA ALA A 402 13.62 -9.24 7.97
C ALA A 402 12.98 -8.77 9.28
N ALA A 403 11.71 -9.07 9.48
CA ALA A 403 11.00 -8.73 10.71
C ALA A 403 10.28 -9.96 11.29
N ILE A 404 10.15 -10.00 12.61
CA ILE A 404 9.41 -11.00 13.38
C ILE A 404 8.33 -10.30 14.21
N GLY A 405 7.24 -10.99 14.50
CA GLY A 405 6.05 -10.40 15.13
C GLY A 405 6.26 -9.92 16.57
N ASN A 406 7.23 -10.50 17.29
CA ASN A 406 7.57 -10.11 18.66
C ASN A 406 9.03 -9.64 18.73
N ALA A 407 9.36 -8.91 19.80
CA ALA A 407 10.76 -8.60 20.08
C ALA A 407 11.60 -9.88 20.23
N ALA A 408 12.77 -9.90 19.61
CA ALA A 408 13.69 -11.00 19.72
C ALA A 408 14.12 -11.21 21.19
N PRO A 409 14.31 -12.47 21.63
CA PRO A 409 14.78 -12.80 22.98
C PRO A 409 16.20 -12.27 23.22
N GLU A 410 16.67 -12.35 24.48
CA GLU A 410 18.07 -12.12 24.81
C GLU A 410 18.95 -13.09 24.02
N GLY A 411 19.90 -12.55 23.25
CA GLY A 411 20.69 -13.32 22.27
C GLY A 411 20.26 -13.05 20.81
N GLY A 412 19.12 -12.40 20.59
CA GLY A 412 18.61 -12.09 19.27
C GLY A 412 17.93 -13.29 18.58
N THR A 413 17.50 -13.09 17.35
CA THR A 413 16.90 -14.14 16.50
C THR A 413 17.64 -14.19 15.16
N VAL A 414 18.17 -15.34 14.80
CA VAL A 414 18.83 -15.54 13.50
C VAL A 414 17.77 -15.90 12.46
N VAL A 415 17.79 -15.16 11.35
CA VAL A 415 16.94 -15.37 10.18
C VAL A 415 17.83 -15.76 9.00
N SER A 416 17.59 -16.94 8.43
CA SER A 416 18.29 -17.38 7.23
C SER A 416 17.77 -16.65 6.00
N LEU A 417 18.65 -16.36 5.04
CA LEU A 417 18.36 -15.62 3.83
C LEU A 417 18.73 -16.45 2.59
N SER A 418 17.97 -16.32 1.52
CA SER A 418 18.31 -16.93 0.23
C SER A 418 17.78 -16.09 -0.94
N SER A 419 18.42 -16.24 -2.08
CA SER A 419 17.99 -15.68 -3.37
C SER A 419 17.78 -16.81 -4.36
N SER A 420 16.72 -16.72 -5.16
CA SER A 420 16.46 -17.68 -6.26
C SER A 420 17.46 -17.55 -7.42
N ARG A 421 18.08 -16.35 -7.53
CA ARG A 421 19.06 -16.02 -8.57
C ARG A 421 20.23 -15.21 -8.00
N PRO A 422 21.13 -15.85 -7.23
CA PRO A 422 22.23 -15.14 -6.56
C PRO A 422 23.17 -14.39 -7.53
N GLU A 423 23.24 -14.86 -8.77
CA GLU A 423 24.02 -14.22 -9.86
C GLU A 423 23.42 -12.88 -10.32
N VAL A 424 22.15 -12.65 -10.02
CA VAL A 424 21.40 -11.42 -10.37
C VAL A 424 21.21 -10.52 -9.16
N ALA A 425 20.84 -11.09 -8.04
CA ALA A 425 20.73 -10.39 -6.75
C ALA A 425 21.13 -11.33 -5.62
N SER A 426 22.19 -11.01 -4.93
CA SER A 426 22.72 -11.83 -3.83
C SER A 426 22.40 -11.23 -2.46
N VAL A 427 22.25 -12.09 -1.46
CA VAL A 427 22.01 -11.74 -0.06
C VAL A 427 22.99 -12.49 0.86
N PRO A 428 23.26 -12.00 2.08
CA PRO A 428 23.96 -12.76 3.10
C PRO A 428 23.25 -14.09 3.40
N LYS A 429 23.93 -15.07 3.96
CA LYS A 429 23.33 -16.35 4.36
C LYS A 429 22.30 -16.18 5.48
N SER A 430 22.48 -15.18 6.33
CA SER A 430 21.58 -14.87 7.45
C SER A 430 21.73 -13.43 7.91
N VAL A 431 20.74 -12.97 8.66
CA VAL A 431 20.77 -11.72 9.44
C VAL A 431 20.30 -12.02 10.87
N THR A 432 20.89 -11.37 11.85
CA THR A 432 20.46 -11.48 13.25
C THR A 432 19.61 -10.27 13.62
N ILE A 433 18.38 -10.50 14.03
CA ILE A 433 17.52 -9.48 14.65
C ILE A 433 18.03 -9.32 16.09
N PRO A 434 18.47 -8.11 16.50
CA PRO A 434 19.02 -7.89 17.83
C PRO A 434 18.00 -8.17 18.93
N ALA A 435 18.49 -8.52 20.12
CA ALA A 435 17.65 -8.66 21.31
C ALA A 435 16.76 -7.41 21.52
N ARG A 436 15.51 -7.63 21.88
CA ARG A 436 14.48 -6.59 22.09
C ARG A 436 14.12 -5.79 20.83
N SER A 437 14.68 -6.11 19.66
CA SER A 437 14.25 -5.61 18.36
C SER A 437 13.34 -6.64 17.69
N ASN A 438 12.49 -6.18 16.78
CA ASN A 438 11.63 -7.04 15.98
C ASN A 438 12.06 -7.12 14.51
N SER A 439 13.10 -6.40 14.12
CA SER A 439 13.58 -6.38 12.73
C SER A 439 15.08 -6.15 12.60
N ALA A 440 15.61 -6.51 11.44
CA ALA A 440 16.98 -6.21 11.05
C ALA A 440 17.06 -5.99 9.53
N ARG A 441 17.90 -5.04 9.11
CA ARG A 441 18.21 -4.79 7.70
C ARG A 441 19.36 -5.69 7.24
N PHE A 442 19.30 -6.06 5.96
CA PHE A 442 20.40 -6.75 5.30
C PHE A 442 20.61 -6.19 3.89
N PRO A 443 21.86 -6.21 3.37
CA PRO A 443 22.15 -5.74 2.03
C PRO A 443 21.64 -6.73 0.97
N ILE A 444 21.18 -6.21 -0.16
CA ILE A 444 20.93 -6.95 -1.39
C ILE A 444 21.88 -6.35 -2.43
N ILE A 445 22.80 -7.18 -2.92
CA ILE A 445 23.75 -6.77 -3.96
C ILE A 445 23.16 -7.19 -5.28
N THR A 446 22.72 -6.22 -6.08
CA THR A 446 22.20 -6.49 -7.42
C THR A 446 23.32 -6.41 -8.45
N HIS A 447 23.16 -7.14 -9.54
CA HIS A 447 24.09 -7.15 -10.68
C HIS A 447 23.39 -6.64 -11.93
N PRO A 448 24.12 -6.06 -12.90
CA PRO A 448 23.56 -5.60 -14.15
C PRO A 448 22.78 -6.70 -14.87
N VAL A 449 21.61 -6.35 -15.40
CA VAL A 449 20.75 -7.23 -16.18
C VAL A 449 20.64 -6.73 -17.62
N ASN A 450 20.52 -7.64 -18.58
CA ASN A 450 20.44 -7.31 -20.01
C ASN A 450 19.00 -7.24 -20.53
N GLU A 451 18.04 -7.65 -19.72
CA GLU A 451 16.61 -7.63 -20.01
C GLU A 451 15.88 -6.86 -18.91
N ASP A 452 14.78 -6.22 -19.28
CA ASP A 452 13.92 -5.54 -18.31
C ASP A 452 12.96 -6.54 -17.66
N GLY A 453 12.59 -6.28 -16.40
CA GLY A 453 11.64 -7.10 -15.68
C GLY A 453 12.21 -8.42 -15.17
N VAL A 454 13.52 -8.50 -14.94
CA VAL A 454 14.14 -9.70 -14.36
C VAL A 454 13.72 -9.87 -12.91
N ALA A 455 12.84 -10.83 -12.66
CA ALA A 455 12.34 -11.16 -11.34
C ALA A 455 13.31 -12.06 -10.56
N VAL A 456 13.56 -11.70 -9.31
CA VAL A 456 14.38 -12.47 -8.36
C VAL A 456 13.62 -12.60 -7.06
N GLN A 457 13.38 -13.83 -6.62
CA GLN A 457 12.74 -14.09 -5.35
C GLN A 457 13.80 -14.09 -4.23
N ILE A 458 13.64 -13.19 -3.26
CA ILE A 458 14.41 -13.18 -2.02
C ILE A 458 13.57 -13.84 -0.95
N SER A 459 14.16 -14.76 -0.19
CA SER A 459 13.46 -15.51 0.86
C SER A 459 14.16 -15.34 2.20
N ILE A 460 13.37 -15.34 3.26
CA ILE A 460 13.82 -15.43 4.64
C ILE A 460 13.21 -16.65 5.30
N GLN A 461 13.91 -17.21 6.29
CA GLN A 461 13.41 -18.32 7.09
C GLN A 461 13.81 -18.15 8.55
N SER A 462 12.83 -18.29 9.44
CA SER A 462 13.02 -18.31 10.90
C SER A 462 12.24 -19.47 11.50
N GLY A 463 12.93 -20.49 11.98
CA GLY A 463 12.32 -21.76 12.36
C GLY A 463 11.62 -22.42 11.16
N GLU A 464 10.37 -22.80 11.33
CA GLU A 464 9.55 -23.40 10.28
C GLU A 464 8.91 -22.35 9.32
N ILE A 465 9.01 -21.07 9.66
CA ILE A 465 8.38 -20.00 8.91
C ILE A 465 9.30 -19.52 7.80
N ARG A 466 8.86 -19.65 6.56
CA ARG A 466 9.53 -19.13 5.38
C ARG A 466 8.68 -18.03 4.74
N ARG A 467 9.34 -16.96 4.27
CA ARG A 467 8.74 -15.85 3.53
C ARG A 467 9.59 -15.51 2.32
N SER A 468 8.92 -15.15 1.24
CA SER A 468 9.60 -14.67 0.03
C SER A 468 8.95 -13.38 -0.46
N ASN A 469 9.75 -12.57 -1.15
CA ASN A 469 9.25 -11.40 -1.86
C ASN A 469 10.05 -11.26 -3.16
N THR A 470 9.41 -10.76 -4.20
CA THR A 470 10.01 -10.62 -5.52
C THR A 470 10.59 -9.22 -5.71
N MET A 471 11.87 -9.16 -6.04
CA MET A 471 12.54 -7.96 -6.55
C MET A 471 12.55 -8.01 -8.07
N VAL A 472 12.23 -6.90 -8.71
CA VAL A 472 12.27 -6.77 -10.17
C VAL A 472 13.40 -5.83 -10.57
N LEU A 473 14.30 -6.32 -11.40
CA LEU A 473 15.44 -5.56 -11.90
C LEU A 473 15.23 -5.14 -13.34
N TYR A 474 15.61 -3.91 -13.62
CA TYR A 474 15.58 -3.30 -14.95
C TYR A 474 16.98 -3.03 -15.45
N THR A 475 17.11 -2.93 -16.75
CA THR A 475 18.38 -2.61 -17.38
C THR A 475 18.78 -1.16 -17.11
N CYS A 476 20.08 -0.87 -17.14
CA CYS A 476 20.60 0.48 -16.93
C CYS A 476 20.41 1.41 -18.15
N MET A 477 20.10 0.86 -19.31
CA MET A 477 19.86 1.63 -20.53
C MET A 477 18.89 0.91 -21.47
N GLN A 478 18.16 1.72 -22.26
CA GLN A 478 17.28 1.24 -23.31
C GLN A 478 18.09 0.58 -24.45
N PRO A 479 17.45 -0.18 -25.36
CA PRO A 479 18.12 -0.72 -26.52
C PRO A 479 18.89 0.36 -27.30
N LEU A 480 20.12 0.02 -27.75
CA LEU A 480 20.90 0.90 -28.59
C LEU A 480 20.18 1.09 -29.93
N THR A 481 19.97 2.34 -30.32
CA THR A 481 19.33 2.67 -31.59
C THR A 481 20.33 3.29 -32.54
N LEU A 482 20.26 2.91 -33.83
CA LEU A 482 21.02 3.51 -34.91
C LEU A 482 20.08 4.31 -35.81
N SER A 483 20.54 5.45 -36.32
CA SER A 483 19.75 6.29 -37.24
C SER A 483 19.27 5.52 -38.47
N VAL A 484 20.06 4.52 -38.92
CA VAL A 484 19.69 3.52 -39.93
C VAL A 484 20.36 2.19 -39.58
N GLN A 485 19.69 1.08 -39.87
CA GLN A 485 20.25 -0.25 -39.64
C GLN A 485 21.03 -0.77 -40.87
N LYS A 486 20.86 -0.12 -42.01
CA LYS A 486 21.54 -0.45 -43.28
C LYS A 486 21.94 0.83 -44.02
N THR A 487 23.18 0.90 -44.48
CA THR A 487 23.72 2.08 -45.17
C THR A 487 24.75 1.71 -46.23
N VAL A 488 24.99 2.59 -47.19
CA VAL A 488 26.08 2.47 -48.14
C VAL A 488 27.41 2.80 -47.45
N GLY A 489 28.47 2.05 -47.78
CA GLY A 489 29.81 2.28 -47.26
C GLY A 489 30.31 3.70 -47.54
N GLY A 490 30.95 4.31 -46.55
CA GLY A 490 31.39 5.71 -46.59
C GLY A 490 30.36 6.70 -45.99
N SER A 491 29.12 6.27 -45.70
CA SER A 491 28.11 7.12 -45.07
C SER A 491 28.27 7.17 -43.55
N ALA A 492 27.93 8.32 -42.99
CA ALA A 492 27.89 8.50 -41.53
C ALA A 492 26.55 7.99 -40.97
N VAL A 493 26.60 7.28 -39.83
CA VAL A 493 25.45 6.81 -39.06
C VAL A 493 25.55 7.37 -37.63
N VAL A 494 24.44 7.64 -37.00
CA VAL A 494 24.40 8.12 -35.60
C VAL A 494 23.86 7.00 -34.71
N GLY A 495 24.64 6.65 -33.69
CA GLY A 495 24.18 5.83 -32.58
C GLY A 495 23.55 6.70 -31.50
N SER A 496 22.46 6.23 -30.88
CA SER A 496 21.78 6.93 -29.78
C SER A 496 21.54 5.96 -28.64
N VAL A 497 21.91 6.40 -27.43
CA VAL A 497 21.74 5.68 -26.17
C VAL A 497 20.86 6.48 -25.24
N VAL A 498 19.97 5.79 -24.53
CA VAL A 498 19.13 6.37 -23.47
C VAL A 498 19.34 5.58 -22.19
N LEU A 499 19.80 6.23 -21.14
CA LEU A 499 19.94 5.65 -19.81
C LEU A 499 18.56 5.50 -19.17
N ALA A 500 18.39 4.52 -18.29
CA ALA A 500 17.17 4.32 -17.52
C ALA A 500 16.87 5.47 -16.53
N ARG A 501 17.93 6.21 -16.14
CA ARG A 501 17.81 7.43 -15.33
C ARG A 501 18.81 8.49 -15.79
N ALA A 502 18.53 9.75 -15.43
CA ALA A 502 19.48 10.84 -15.71
C ALA A 502 20.83 10.61 -15.02
N ALA A 503 21.93 10.90 -15.70
CA ALA A 503 23.26 10.80 -15.14
C ALA A 503 23.45 11.80 -13.98
N SER A 504 24.02 11.35 -12.89
CA SER A 504 24.27 12.16 -11.68
C SER A 504 25.71 12.69 -11.64
N GLY A 505 25.98 13.59 -10.73
CA GLY A 505 27.34 14.10 -10.46
C GLY A 505 27.98 14.74 -11.69
N GLU A 506 29.10 14.19 -12.15
CA GLU A 506 29.82 14.69 -13.32
C GLU A 506 29.33 14.12 -14.67
N GLY A 507 28.21 13.37 -14.65
CA GLY A 507 27.70 12.66 -15.81
C GLY A 507 28.11 11.18 -15.83
N ALA A 508 27.80 10.48 -16.92
CA ALA A 508 28.15 9.07 -17.11
C ALA A 508 28.99 8.89 -18.38
N VAL A 509 30.07 8.11 -18.27
CA VAL A 509 30.93 7.77 -19.42
C VAL A 509 30.58 6.37 -19.90
N LEU A 510 30.10 6.28 -21.12
CA LEU A 510 29.75 5.03 -21.81
C LEU A 510 30.94 4.60 -22.68
N LYS A 511 31.36 3.35 -22.54
CA LYS A 511 32.36 2.76 -23.46
C LYS A 511 31.68 2.24 -24.71
N ILE A 512 32.27 2.48 -25.86
CA ILE A 512 31.71 2.09 -27.16
C ILE A 512 32.75 1.26 -27.88
N SER A 513 32.30 0.22 -28.58
CA SER A 513 33.15 -0.59 -29.42
C SER A 513 32.40 -1.09 -30.68
N SER A 514 33.14 -1.44 -31.68
CA SER A 514 32.65 -2.09 -32.87
C SER A 514 33.35 -3.45 -33.06
N ALA A 515 32.60 -4.49 -33.35
CA ALA A 515 33.16 -5.82 -33.63
C ALA A 515 33.99 -5.84 -34.93
N LYS A 516 33.76 -4.85 -35.83
CA LYS A 516 34.52 -4.67 -37.07
C LYS A 516 34.92 -3.21 -37.29
N PRO A 517 35.94 -2.69 -36.56
CA PRO A 517 36.32 -1.28 -36.65
C PRO A 517 36.80 -0.86 -38.03
N SER A 518 37.32 -1.79 -38.84
CA SER A 518 37.71 -1.55 -40.24
C SER A 518 36.51 -1.32 -41.15
N LEU A 519 35.30 -1.76 -40.80
CA LEU A 519 34.06 -1.59 -41.55
C LEU A 519 33.23 -0.42 -41.01
N ALA A 520 33.08 -0.34 -39.68
CA ALA A 520 32.32 0.68 -38.99
C ALA A 520 33.10 1.08 -37.74
N SER A 521 33.70 2.28 -37.73
CA SER A 521 34.47 2.80 -36.61
C SER A 521 33.62 3.69 -35.72
N VAL A 522 33.85 3.63 -34.42
CA VAL A 522 33.15 4.38 -33.38
C VAL A 522 34.18 5.08 -32.46
N PRO A 523 33.83 6.18 -31.78
CA PRO A 523 34.65 6.69 -30.71
C PRO A 523 34.73 5.66 -29.56
N PRO A 524 35.83 5.60 -28.78
CA PRO A 524 35.96 4.63 -27.69
C PRO A 524 35.00 4.88 -26.54
N GLU A 525 34.51 6.12 -26.39
CA GLU A 525 33.60 6.52 -25.36
C GLU A 525 32.72 7.70 -25.76
N VAL A 526 31.60 7.85 -25.07
CA VAL A 526 30.74 9.04 -25.12
C VAL A 526 30.27 9.40 -23.70
N LYS A 527 30.23 10.69 -23.40
CA LYS A 527 29.77 11.21 -22.12
C LYS A 527 28.30 11.62 -22.21
N VAL A 528 27.49 11.10 -21.28
CA VAL A 528 26.14 11.60 -20.99
C VAL A 528 26.29 12.71 -19.96
N PRO A 529 25.92 13.96 -20.25
CA PRO A 529 26.04 15.06 -19.30
C PRO A 529 25.21 14.83 -18.03
N ALA A 530 25.63 15.43 -16.92
CA ALA A 530 24.83 15.44 -15.69
C ALA A 530 23.44 16.03 -15.95
N GLY A 531 22.41 15.40 -15.36
CA GLY A 531 21.00 15.75 -15.58
C GLY A 531 20.40 15.28 -16.90
N SER A 532 21.21 14.72 -17.84
CA SER A 532 20.72 14.12 -19.08
C SER A 532 20.66 12.61 -18.96
N SER A 533 19.75 12.00 -19.71
CA SER A 533 19.68 10.53 -19.88
C SER A 533 20.09 10.09 -21.28
N ARG A 534 20.41 11.00 -22.19
CA ARG A 534 20.67 10.69 -23.59
C ARG A 534 22.06 11.14 -24.04
N ALA A 535 22.69 10.30 -24.88
CA ALA A 535 23.86 10.67 -25.65
C ALA A 535 23.76 10.11 -27.06
N THR A 536 24.44 10.78 -27.98
CA THR A 536 24.61 10.33 -29.37
C THR A 536 26.08 10.29 -29.73
N PHE A 537 26.46 9.40 -30.65
CA PHE A 537 27.84 9.26 -31.14
C PHE A 537 27.87 8.95 -32.64
N PRO A 538 28.90 9.41 -33.34
CA PRO A 538 29.07 9.12 -34.75
C PRO A 538 29.60 7.68 -34.99
N ILE A 539 29.13 7.07 -36.04
CA ILE A 539 29.65 5.81 -36.59
C ILE A 539 30.07 6.09 -38.00
N SER A 540 31.37 5.95 -38.29
CA SER A 540 31.94 6.17 -39.61
C SER A 540 32.09 4.84 -40.32
N THR A 541 31.42 4.67 -41.47
CA THR A 541 31.50 3.44 -42.26
C THR A 541 32.52 3.56 -43.42
N ARG A 542 33.04 2.43 -43.85
CA ARG A 542 33.93 2.35 -45.01
C ARG A 542 33.27 1.53 -46.14
N THR A 543 33.67 1.78 -47.36
CA THR A 543 33.21 1.04 -48.52
C THR A 543 33.57 -0.45 -48.40
N THR A 544 32.69 -1.28 -48.89
CA THR A 544 32.84 -2.73 -48.94
C THR A 544 32.41 -3.25 -50.29
N SER A 545 32.95 -4.39 -50.76
CA SER A 545 32.57 -5.01 -52.01
C SER A 545 31.37 -5.96 -51.89
N THR A 546 30.95 -6.29 -50.66
CA THR A 546 29.83 -7.17 -50.35
C THR A 546 29.11 -6.66 -49.09
N ASN A 547 27.85 -7.05 -48.92
CA ASN A 547 27.13 -6.75 -47.70
C ASN A 547 27.89 -7.30 -46.48
N ALA A 548 28.18 -6.44 -45.51
CA ALA A 548 28.88 -6.82 -44.31
C ALA A 548 28.20 -6.18 -43.06
N THR A 549 28.13 -6.91 -41.96
CA THR A 549 27.52 -6.42 -40.73
C THR A 549 28.57 -6.22 -39.64
N ALA A 550 28.53 -5.08 -38.99
CA ALA A 550 29.26 -4.76 -37.77
C ALA A 550 28.31 -4.66 -36.60
N GLU A 551 28.63 -5.31 -35.49
CA GLU A 551 27.92 -5.14 -34.23
C GLU A 551 28.56 -3.98 -33.46
N ILE A 552 27.73 -3.00 -33.08
CA ILE A 552 28.12 -1.86 -32.26
C ILE A 552 27.67 -2.13 -30.85
N THR A 553 28.58 -2.02 -29.91
CA THR A 553 28.33 -2.31 -28.49
C THR A 553 28.55 -1.05 -27.65
N VAL A 554 27.63 -0.76 -26.77
CA VAL A 554 27.75 0.28 -25.73
C VAL A 554 27.65 -0.35 -24.35
N SER A 555 28.50 0.07 -23.42
CA SER A 555 28.52 -0.47 -22.05
C SER A 555 28.66 0.63 -21.00
N LEU A 556 28.00 0.41 -19.85
CA LEU A 556 28.06 1.24 -18.65
C LEU A 556 27.98 0.34 -17.41
N GLY A 557 29.03 0.32 -16.58
CA GLY A 557 28.99 -0.37 -15.30
C GLY A 557 28.61 -1.87 -15.35
N GLY A 558 28.98 -2.58 -16.44
CA GLY A 558 28.62 -3.99 -16.66
C GLY A 558 27.32 -4.23 -17.42
N CYS A 559 26.52 -3.21 -17.60
CA CYS A 559 25.33 -3.24 -18.47
C CYS A 559 25.76 -3.02 -19.93
N THR A 560 25.25 -3.82 -20.86
CA THR A 560 25.69 -3.80 -22.26
C THR A 560 24.49 -3.82 -23.21
N ARG A 561 24.58 -3.02 -24.30
CA ARG A 561 23.61 -3.01 -25.39
C ARG A 561 24.33 -3.10 -26.72
N THR A 562 23.76 -3.85 -27.62
CA THR A 562 24.29 -4.02 -28.98
C THR A 562 23.27 -3.65 -30.03
N ALA A 563 23.77 -3.19 -31.19
CA ALA A 563 22.97 -3.00 -32.39
C ALA A 563 23.79 -3.40 -33.63
N ALA A 564 23.15 -4.07 -34.57
CA ALA A 564 23.76 -4.50 -35.82
C ALA A 564 23.62 -3.39 -36.87
N LEU A 565 24.73 -3.03 -37.52
CA LEU A 565 24.78 -2.12 -38.67
C LEU A 565 25.24 -2.90 -39.91
N THR A 566 24.38 -2.98 -40.90
CA THR A 566 24.74 -3.58 -42.22
C THR A 566 25.24 -2.50 -43.15
N VAL A 567 26.46 -2.66 -43.63
CA VAL A 567 27.08 -1.80 -44.65
C VAL A 567 27.01 -2.54 -45.99
N ILE A 568 26.49 -1.85 -46.98
CA ILE A 568 26.37 -2.35 -48.36
C ILE A 568 27.35 -1.63 -49.27
N PRO A 569 27.67 -2.22 -50.43
CA PRO A 569 28.56 -1.61 -51.43
C PRO A 569 28.18 -0.21 -51.85
#